data_439c2cca033c7c938ba53e476643af97
#
_entry.id   439c2cca033c7c938ba53e476643af97
#
_cell.length_a   1.000
_cell.length_b   1.000
_cell.length_c   1.000
_cell.angle_alpha   90.00
_cell.angle_beta   90.00
_cell.angle_gamma   90.00
#
_symmetry.space_group_name_H-M   'P 1'
#
loop_
_entity.id
_entity.type
_entity.pdbx_description
1 polymer ?
#
loop_
_entity_poly.entity_id
_entity_poly.type
_entity_poly.pdbx_seq_one_letter_code
_entity_poly.pdbx_strand_id
1 'polypeptide(L)'
;MKQKAYAAAGVDIDLGNRVKATLPQLLASTHRREVLGKVGGFGGLFALDVKKYREPVLVSSVDGVGTKLKLAFALDKHDTIGADLVNHCVNDIAVLGAEPLFFLDYLGTGKLEPHVFTDIIKGFARACAENNCALIGGETAQMPGFYQAGEYDVSGTIVGVVEKSKILNGQKTIRRGDVVIGIESSGLHTNGYSLGRKIFFEQLKLKPSSRVTGLKGTIGEELLKEHVSYWPLVKKLLAKFNVGQASSLPNQPLERKLGRLEGCPTLKAFAHITGGGFVDNIPRVLPKSLDVVIKKGSWDMLPIFKIIETKSGVPDEELYQVFNMGIGMVSIVAAEKANDVLKFIRAQKHKAWLIGEVVKGKGAARVV
;
A
#
# COMPACT_ATOMS: atom_id res chain seq x y z
N MET A 1 -3.15 -46.45 8.52
CA MET A 1 -2.56 -46.29 7.17
C MET A 1 -1.14 -45.76 7.33
N LYS A 2 -0.15 -46.31 6.60
CA LYS A 2 1.21 -45.75 6.60
C LYS A 2 1.19 -44.38 5.99
N GLN A 3 1.77 -43.37 6.67
CA GLN A 3 1.96 -42.02 6.15
C GLN A 3 2.78 -42.05 4.86
N LYS A 4 2.39 -41.34 3.83
CA LYS A 4 3.15 -41.21 2.58
C LYS A 4 4.56 -40.65 2.87
N ALA A 5 5.59 -41.14 2.20
CA ALA A 5 6.99 -40.74 2.47
C ALA A 5 7.20 -39.20 2.43
N TYR A 6 6.59 -38.53 1.47
CA TYR A 6 6.74 -37.07 1.33
C TYR A 6 6.03 -36.32 2.45
N ALA A 7 4.85 -36.78 2.91
CA ALA A 7 4.19 -36.24 4.08
C ALA A 7 4.99 -36.47 5.38
N ALA A 8 5.68 -37.62 5.48
CA ALA A 8 6.60 -37.90 6.59
C ALA A 8 7.85 -36.98 6.57
N ALA A 9 8.22 -36.49 5.40
CA ALA A 9 9.28 -35.47 5.21
C ALA A 9 8.78 -34.02 5.41
N GLY A 10 7.51 -33.83 5.80
CA GLY A 10 6.93 -32.52 6.13
C GLY A 10 6.13 -31.85 4.99
N VAL A 11 5.99 -32.51 3.81
CA VAL A 11 5.22 -31.99 2.68
C VAL A 11 4.00 -32.86 2.41
N ASP A 12 2.82 -32.43 2.86
CA ASP A 12 1.56 -33.13 2.67
C ASP A 12 0.82 -32.63 1.41
N ILE A 13 1.00 -33.35 0.28
CA ILE A 13 0.36 -33.04 -1.01
C ILE A 13 -1.17 -33.17 -0.89
N ASP A 14 -1.68 -34.19 -0.18
CA ASP A 14 -3.12 -34.42 -0.09
C ASP A 14 -3.81 -33.30 0.72
N LEU A 15 -3.17 -32.84 1.79
CA LEU A 15 -3.60 -31.66 2.53
C LEU A 15 -3.56 -30.41 1.64
N GLY A 16 -2.46 -30.18 0.93
CA GLY A 16 -2.31 -29.06 -0.01
C GLY A 16 -3.43 -29.03 -1.05
N ASN A 17 -3.73 -30.18 -1.66
CA ASN A 17 -4.82 -30.29 -2.64
C ASN A 17 -6.20 -30.00 -2.03
N ARG A 18 -6.49 -30.51 -0.82
CA ARG A 18 -7.75 -30.21 -0.13
C ARG A 18 -7.91 -28.74 0.17
N VAL A 19 -6.86 -28.06 0.63
CA VAL A 19 -6.86 -26.64 0.95
C VAL A 19 -7.02 -25.81 -0.33
N LYS A 20 -6.25 -26.14 -1.39
CA LYS A 20 -6.35 -25.47 -2.70
C LYS A 20 -7.73 -25.65 -3.37
N ALA A 21 -8.44 -26.73 -3.10
CA ALA A 21 -9.80 -26.94 -3.62
C ALA A 21 -10.82 -25.87 -3.14
N THR A 22 -10.53 -25.13 -2.08
CA THR A 22 -11.38 -24.04 -1.58
C THR A 22 -11.15 -22.71 -2.33
N LEU A 23 -10.04 -22.58 -3.06
CA LEU A 23 -9.64 -21.34 -3.75
C LEU A 23 -10.71 -20.77 -4.69
N PRO A 24 -11.35 -21.57 -5.59
CA PRO A 24 -12.36 -21.01 -6.51
C PRO A 24 -13.47 -20.26 -5.80
N GLN A 25 -13.92 -20.75 -4.65
CA GLN A 25 -14.95 -20.08 -3.85
C GLN A 25 -14.42 -18.83 -3.18
N LEU A 26 -13.24 -18.87 -2.59
CA LEU A 26 -12.61 -17.75 -1.90
C LEU A 26 -12.31 -16.58 -2.86
N LEU A 27 -11.89 -16.92 -4.08
CA LEU A 27 -11.49 -15.92 -5.09
C LEU A 27 -12.66 -15.42 -5.96
N ALA A 28 -13.85 -16.01 -5.84
CA ALA A 28 -15.01 -15.65 -6.68
C ALA A 28 -15.35 -14.15 -6.63
N SER A 29 -15.17 -13.50 -5.46
CA SER A 29 -15.43 -12.07 -5.27
C SER A 29 -14.45 -11.15 -6.02
N THR A 30 -13.31 -11.68 -6.46
CA THR A 30 -12.28 -10.92 -7.19
C THR A 30 -12.41 -11.08 -8.71
N HIS A 31 -13.29 -11.98 -9.18
CA HIS A 31 -13.43 -12.26 -10.60
C HIS A 31 -13.99 -11.06 -11.36
N ARG A 32 -13.31 -10.75 -12.45
CA ARG A 32 -13.68 -9.71 -13.40
C ARG A 32 -13.85 -10.35 -14.78
N ARG A 33 -14.61 -9.69 -15.67
CA ARG A 33 -14.80 -10.16 -17.06
C ARG A 33 -13.50 -10.34 -17.85
N GLU A 34 -12.45 -9.63 -17.44
CA GLU A 34 -11.12 -9.68 -18.06
C GLU A 34 -10.34 -10.95 -17.68
N VAL A 35 -10.75 -11.67 -16.63
CA VAL A 35 -10.13 -12.95 -16.24
C VAL A 35 -10.65 -14.06 -17.17
N LEU A 36 -9.76 -14.66 -17.96
CA LEU A 36 -10.13 -15.64 -18.99
C LEU A 36 -9.94 -17.11 -18.56
N GLY A 37 -9.24 -17.33 -17.47
CA GLY A 37 -8.88 -18.68 -16.99
C GLY A 37 -9.63 -19.08 -15.73
N LYS A 38 -9.47 -20.38 -15.39
CA LYS A 38 -9.85 -20.89 -14.07
C LYS A 38 -8.64 -20.87 -13.16
N VAL A 39 -8.87 -20.70 -11.85
CA VAL A 39 -7.84 -20.87 -10.82
C VAL A 39 -7.27 -22.29 -10.88
N GLY A 40 -5.93 -22.41 -10.79
CA GLY A 40 -5.24 -23.70 -10.81
C GLY A 40 -4.63 -24.11 -12.17
N GLY A 41 -4.67 -23.23 -13.18
CA GLY A 41 -3.88 -23.39 -14.41
C GLY A 41 -2.39 -23.07 -14.18
N PHE A 42 -1.55 -23.31 -15.20
CA PHE A 42 -0.12 -22.96 -15.15
C PHE A 42 0.13 -21.45 -15.07
N GLY A 43 -0.84 -20.63 -15.48
CA GLY A 43 -0.76 -19.18 -15.42
C GLY A 43 -2.13 -18.53 -15.39
N GLY A 44 -2.22 -17.35 -14.80
CA GLY A 44 -3.41 -16.51 -14.82
C GLY A 44 -3.53 -15.79 -16.17
N LEU A 45 -4.69 -15.87 -16.80
CA LEU A 45 -4.97 -15.17 -18.05
C LEU A 45 -5.83 -13.93 -17.79
N PHE A 46 -5.36 -12.77 -18.21
CA PHE A 46 -6.06 -11.50 -18.07
C PHE A 46 -6.09 -10.74 -19.39
N ALA A 47 -7.29 -10.45 -19.91
CA ALA A 47 -7.49 -9.70 -21.15
C ALA A 47 -7.45 -8.19 -20.84
N LEU A 48 -6.41 -7.51 -21.27
CA LEU A 48 -6.38 -6.05 -21.20
C LEU A 48 -7.38 -5.46 -22.19
N ASP A 49 -8.32 -4.64 -21.69
CA ASP A 49 -9.25 -3.90 -22.55
C ASP A 49 -8.54 -2.70 -23.20
N VAL A 50 -7.81 -2.99 -24.26
CA VAL A 50 -7.00 -1.99 -25.00
C VAL A 50 -7.84 -0.85 -25.58
N LYS A 51 -9.18 -1.01 -25.70
CA LYS A 51 -10.06 0.05 -26.21
C LYS A 51 -10.19 1.23 -25.24
N LYS A 52 -9.87 1.02 -23.95
CA LYS A 52 -9.88 2.08 -22.93
C LYS A 52 -8.65 2.98 -22.97
N TYR A 53 -7.60 2.58 -23.68
CA TYR A 53 -6.32 3.25 -23.67
C TYR A 53 -5.84 3.50 -25.08
N ARG A 54 -5.14 4.62 -25.29
CA ARG A 54 -4.46 4.90 -26.57
C ARG A 54 -3.03 4.36 -26.54
N GLU A 55 -2.32 4.58 -25.43
CA GLU A 55 -0.98 4.09 -25.16
C GLU A 55 -0.92 3.49 -23.75
N PRO A 56 -1.40 2.24 -23.55
CA PRO A 56 -1.41 1.61 -22.23
C PRO A 56 0.02 1.33 -21.76
N VAL A 57 0.33 1.70 -20.52
CA VAL A 57 1.59 1.37 -19.84
C VAL A 57 1.26 0.49 -18.64
N LEU A 58 1.85 -0.70 -18.60
CA LEU A 58 1.75 -1.59 -17.46
C LEU A 58 2.66 -1.08 -16.33
N VAL A 59 2.16 -1.15 -15.10
CA VAL A 59 2.88 -0.78 -13.88
C VAL A 59 2.84 -1.97 -12.95
N SER A 60 3.97 -2.37 -12.39
CA SER A 60 4.06 -3.49 -11.48
C SER A 60 4.86 -3.12 -10.24
N SER A 61 4.48 -3.67 -9.10
CA SER A 61 5.23 -3.65 -7.85
C SER A 61 5.18 -5.02 -7.19
N VAL A 62 6.19 -5.33 -6.39
CA VAL A 62 6.27 -6.53 -5.57
C VAL A 62 6.71 -6.14 -4.17
N ASP A 63 6.05 -6.72 -3.16
CA ASP A 63 6.42 -6.47 -1.76
C ASP A 63 6.08 -7.68 -0.87
N GLY A 64 6.42 -7.58 0.41
CA GLY A 64 6.10 -8.51 1.48
C GLY A 64 5.44 -7.79 2.67
N VAL A 65 5.06 -8.54 3.70
CA VAL A 65 4.52 -7.97 4.95
C VAL A 65 5.61 -7.75 5.99
N GLY A 66 6.70 -8.49 5.89
CA GLY A 66 7.85 -8.38 6.78
C GLY A 66 7.56 -8.81 8.22
N THR A 67 8.24 -8.18 9.19
CA THR A 67 8.22 -8.64 10.59
C THR A 67 6.92 -8.35 11.35
N LYS A 68 5.91 -7.74 10.72
CA LYS A 68 4.53 -7.72 11.21
C LYS A 68 3.98 -9.15 11.39
N LEU A 69 4.42 -10.09 10.55
CA LEU A 69 4.05 -11.51 10.65
C LEU A 69 4.29 -12.11 12.04
N LYS A 70 5.34 -11.68 12.74
CA LYS A 70 5.62 -12.16 14.11
C LYS A 70 4.51 -11.82 15.10
N LEU A 71 3.72 -10.78 14.85
CA LEU A 71 2.53 -10.45 15.64
C LEU A 71 1.35 -11.33 15.28
N ALA A 72 1.16 -11.62 14.00
CA ALA A 72 0.14 -12.55 13.54
C ALA A 72 0.36 -13.93 14.17
N PHE A 73 1.60 -14.41 14.21
CA PHE A 73 1.96 -15.67 14.88
C PHE A 73 1.69 -15.62 16.39
N ALA A 74 2.10 -14.54 17.07
CA ALA A 74 1.94 -14.40 18.52
C ALA A 74 0.48 -14.27 18.98
N LEU A 75 -0.43 -13.83 18.11
CA LEU A 75 -1.85 -13.61 18.38
C LEU A 75 -2.74 -14.66 17.72
N ASP A 76 -2.18 -15.58 16.94
CA ASP A 76 -2.91 -16.52 16.08
C ASP A 76 -4.01 -15.81 15.26
N LYS A 77 -3.63 -14.66 14.64
CA LYS A 77 -4.55 -13.80 13.90
C LYS A 77 -3.94 -13.47 12.52
N HIS A 78 -4.51 -14.05 11.47
CA HIS A 78 -3.92 -14.07 10.13
C HIS A 78 -4.77 -13.37 9.06
N ASP A 79 -6.02 -13.03 9.38
CA ASP A 79 -7.01 -12.47 8.47
C ASP A 79 -6.70 -11.06 7.94
N THR A 80 -5.78 -10.33 8.59
CA THR A 80 -5.33 -8.99 8.16
C THR A 80 -4.16 -9.04 7.18
N ILE A 81 -3.36 -10.11 7.20
CA ILE A 81 -2.07 -10.19 6.52
C ILE A 81 -2.21 -10.12 5.00
N GLY A 82 -3.19 -10.85 4.45
CA GLY A 82 -3.46 -10.78 3.01
C GLY A 82 -3.86 -9.39 2.54
N ALA A 83 -4.70 -8.70 3.32
CA ALA A 83 -5.11 -7.33 3.03
C ALA A 83 -3.96 -6.32 3.15
N ASP A 84 -3.09 -6.48 4.15
CA ASP A 84 -1.88 -5.67 4.30
C ASP A 84 -1.04 -5.69 3.03
N LEU A 85 -0.78 -6.89 2.50
CA LEU A 85 0.07 -7.07 1.33
C LEU A 85 -0.55 -6.48 0.05
N VAL A 86 -1.82 -6.79 -0.20
CA VAL A 86 -2.52 -6.24 -1.38
C VAL A 86 -2.56 -4.72 -1.32
N ASN A 87 -2.97 -4.14 -0.18
CA ASN A 87 -3.10 -2.70 -0.05
C ASN A 87 -1.74 -1.98 -0.17
N HIS A 88 -0.66 -2.57 0.36
CA HIS A 88 0.69 -2.06 0.18
C HIS A 88 1.04 -1.98 -1.32
N CYS A 89 0.98 -3.11 -2.02
CA CYS A 89 1.33 -3.18 -3.44
C CYS A 89 0.43 -2.28 -4.33
N VAL A 90 -0.87 -2.22 -4.02
CA VAL A 90 -1.81 -1.35 -4.74
C VAL A 90 -1.46 0.12 -4.57
N ASN A 91 -1.08 0.55 -3.36
CA ASN A 91 -0.68 1.93 -3.11
C ASN A 91 0.58 2.32 -3.88
N ASP A 92 1.53 1.39 -4.05
CA ASP A 92 2.77 1.64 -4.79
C ASP A 92 2.54 1.93 -6.27
N ILE A 93 1.55 1.30 -6.90
CA ILE A 93 1.20 1.62 -8.28
C ILE A 93 0.23 2.81 -8.37
N ALA A 94 -0.60 3.02 -7.34
CA ALA A 94 -1.54 4.13 -7.28
C ALA A 94 -0.84 5.51 -7.30
N VAL A 95 0.36 5.63 -6.71
CA VAL A 95 1.15 6.87 -6.74
C VAL A 95 1.58 7.29 -8.15
N LEU A 96 1.58 6.35 -9.10
CA LEU A 96 1.82 6.60 -10.51
C LEU A 96 0.53 6.86 -11.30
N GLY A 97 -0.64 6.77 -10.65
CA GLY A 97 -1.96 6.90 -11.27
C GLY A 97 -2.44 5.62 -11.95
N ALA A 98 -1.81 4.48 -11.69
CA ALA A 98 -2.16 3.20 -12.32
C ALA A 98 -3.38 2.54 -11.66
N GLU A 99 -4.31 2.06 -12.49
CA GLU A 99 -5.43 1.23 -12.07
C GLU A 99 -4.98 -0.21 -11.84
N PRO A 100 -5.27 -0.84 -10.67
CA PRO A 100 -4.98 -2.24 -10.43
C PRO A 100 -5.73 -3.14 -11.43
N LEU A 101 -5.06 -4.14 -11.97
CA LEU A 101 -5.64 -5.14 -12.86
C LEU A 101 -5.74 -6.49 -12.16
N PHE A 102 -4.61 -7.05 -11.78
CA PHE A 102 -4.55 -8.35 -11.13
C PHE A 102 -3.38 -8.45 -10.14
N PHE A 103 -3.51 -9.41 -9.24
CA PHE A 103 -2.55 -9.73 -8.19
C PHE A 103 -2.15 -11.20 -8.26
N LEU A 104 -0.90 -11.48 -7.92
CA LEU A 104 -0.33 -12.82 -7.75
C LEU A 104 0.32 -12.89 -6.37
N ASP A 105 0.04 -13.94 -5.62
CA ASP A 105 0.60 -14.15 -4.29
C ASP A 105 1.62 -15.29 -4.22
N TYR A 106 2.49 -15.21 -3.25
CA TYR A 106 3.34 -16.31 -2.79
C TYR A 106 3.16 -16.50 -1.29
N LEU A 107 2.94 -17.74 -0.87
CA LEU A 107 2.89 -18.14 0.53
C LEU A 107 3.84 -19.30 0.76
N GLY A 108 4.95 -19.05 1.47
CA GLY A 108 5.90 -20.07 1.92
C GLY A 108 5.69 -20.37 3.40
N THR A 109 5.55 -21.65 3.78
CA THR A 109 5.31 -22.03 5.19
C THR A 109 6.12 -23.27 5.59
N GLY A 110 6.51 -23.36 6.86
CA GLY A 110 7.15 -24.56 7.40
C GLY A 110 6.21 -25.76 7.47
N LYS A 111 4.94 -25.51 7.79
CA LYS A 111 3.87 -26.50 7.84
C LYS A 111 2.57 -25.84 7.44
N LEU A 112 1.85 -26.44 6.50
CA LEU A 112 0.57 -25.91 6.04
C LEU A 112 -0.53 -26.14 7.10
N GLU A 113 -1.04 -25.04 7.63
CA GLU A 113 -2.18 -25.05 8.56
C GLU A 113 -3.43 -24.49 7.82
N PRO A 114 -4.50 -25.30 7.67
CA PRO A 114 -5.64 -24.92 6.82
C PRO A 114 -6.35 -23.64 7.22
N HIS A 115 -6.49 -23.37 8.53
CA HIS A 115 -7.13 -22.16 9.01
C HIS A 115 -6.27 -20.90 8.69
N VAL A 116 -4.97 -20.97 8.92
CA VAL A 116 -4.02 -19.88 8.60
C VAL A 116 -4.04 -19.57 7.11
N PHE A 117 -3.93 -20.60 6.27
CA PHE A 117 -4.04 -20.45 4.81
C PHE A 117 -5.35 -19.75 4.41
N THR A 118 -6.47 -20.27 4.93
CA THR A 118 -7.81 -19.76 4.60
C THR A 118 -7.96 -18.29 4.98
N ASP A 119 -7.46 -17.88 6.15
CA ASP A 119 -7.56 -16.51 6.62
C ASP A 119 -6.70 -15.56 5.80
N ILE A 120 -5.47 -15.96 5.44
CA ILE A 120 -4.60 -15.17 4.57
C ILE A 120 -5.25 -14.98 3.20
N ILE A 121 -5.75 -16.06 2.58
CA ILE A 121 -6.40 -15.98 1.25
C ILE A 121 -7.68 -15.15 1.30
N LYS A 122 -8.48 -15.23 2.35
CA LYS A 122 -9.65 -14.34 2.56
C LYS A 122 -9.21 -12.87 2.61
N GLY A 123 -8.11 -12.58 3.29
CA GLY A 123 -7.53 -11.24 3.35
C GLY A 123 -7.13 -10.75 1.96
N PHE A 124 -6.43 -11.56 1.17
CA PHE A 124 -6.10 -11.25 -0.22
C PHE A 124 -7.34 -10.98 -1.06
N ALA A 125 -8.31 -11.92 -1.04
CA ALA A 125 -9.52 -11.82 -1.85
C ALA A 125 -10.34 -10.57 -1.50
N ARG A 126 -10.53 -10.27 -0.22
CA ARG A 126 -11.24 -9.08 0.24
C ARG A 126 -10.57 -7.81 -0.26
N ALA A 127 -9.27 -7.64 -0.02
CA ALA A 127 -8.56 -6.44 -0.43
C ALA A 127 -8.45 -6.31 -1.96
N CYS A 128 -8.30 -7.42 -2.69
CA CYS A 128 -8.37 -7.40 -4.15
C CYS A 128 -9.73 -6.91 -4.65
N ALA A 129 -10.83 -7.43 -4.09
CA ALA A 129 -12.19 -7.00 -4.45
C ALA A 129 -12.43 -5.51 -4.16
N GLU A 130 -12.02 -5.02 -2.97
CA GLU A 130 -12.11 -3.61 -2.57
C GLU A 130 -11.35 -2.67 -3.52
N ASN A 131 -10.24 -3.15 -4.10
CA ASN A 131 -9.43 -2.42 -5.05
C ASN A 131 -9.81 -2.67 -6.52
N ASN A 132 -10.89 -3.41 -6.78
CA ASN A 132 -11.28 -3.84 -8.12
C ASN A 132 -10.11 -4.51 -8.87
N CYS A 133 -9.40 -5.40 -8.18
CA CYS A 133 -8.24 -6.15 -8.63
C CYS A 133 -8.58 -7.65 -8.64
N ALA A 134 -8.19 -8.40 -9.66
CA ALA A 134 -8.43 -9.84 -9.71
C ALA A 134 -7.25 -10.60 -9.08
N LEU A 135 -7.52 -11.50 -8.14
CA LEU A 135 -6.52 -12.47 -7.68
C LEU A 135 -6.56 -13.67 -8.63
N ILE A 136 -5.59 -13.78 -9.55
CA ILE A 136 -5.65 -14.70 -10.69
C ILE A 136 -4.73 -15.92 -10.56
N GLY A 137 -3.90 -15.97 -9.55
CA GLY A 137 -2.97 -17.06 -9.31
C GLY A 137 -2.01 -16.76 -8.19
N GLY A 138 -1.17 -17.72 -7.90
CA GLY A 138 -0.14 -17.62 -6.86
C GLY A 138 0.52 -18.96 -6.64
N GLU A 139 1.40 -19.04 -5.62
CA GLU A 139 2.12 -20.24 -5.24
C GLU A 139 2.03 -20.47 -3.72
N THR A 140 1.81 -21.71 -3.33
CA THR A 140 1.86 -22.13 -1.92
C THR A 140 2.89 -23.21 -1.76
N ALA A 141 4.00 -22.93 -1.06
CA ALA A 141 5.10 -23.82 -0.84
C ALA A 141 5.19 -24.27 0.62
N GLN A 142 5.19 -25.62 0.84
CA GLN A 142 5.54 -26.19 2.12
C GLN A 142 7.06 -26.42 2.14
N MET A 143 7.77 -25.73 3.04
CA MET A 143 9.23 -25.68 3.10
C MET A 143 9.72 -26.05 4.51
N PRO A 144 9.57 -27.33 4.90
CA PRO A 144 10.01 -27.81 6.22
C PRO A 144 11.53 -27.62 6.38
N GLY A 145 11.93 -27.11 7.55
CA GLY A 145 13.32 -26.78 7.84
C GLY A 145 13.79 -25.41 7.36
N PHE A 146 13.04 -24.74 6.45
CA PHE A 146 13.29 -23.34 6.07
C PHE A 146 12.53 -22.39 6.96
N TYR A 147 11.22 -22.61 7.12
CA TYR A 147 10.39 -21.92 8.12
C TYR A 147 10.14 -22.83 9.31
N GLN A 148 9.99 -22.26 10.51
CA GLN A 148 9.59 -23.03 11.68
C GLN A 148 8.11 -23.44 11.58
N ALA A 149 7.70 -24.46 12.33
CA ALA A 149 6.30 -24.84 12.42
C ALA A 149 5.47 -23.65 12.95
N GLY A 150 4.36 -23.34 12.27
CA GLY A 150 3.51 -22.17 12.57
C GLY A 150 4.00 -20.83 11.99
N GLU A 151 5.17 -20.81 11.34
CA GLU A 151 5.68 -19.63 10.64
C GLU A 151 5.48 -19.73 9.14
N TYR A 152 5.27 -18.58 8.52
CA TYR A 152 5.15 -18.41 7.08
C TYR A 152 5.70 -17.06 6.65
N ASP A 153 5.95 -16.91 5.36
CA ASP A 153 6.18 -15.64 4.70
C ASP A 153 5.21 -15.47 3.54
N VAL A 154 4.90 -14.22 3.21
CA VAL A 154 4.04 -13.87 2.10
C VAL A 154 4.68 -12.76 1.27
N SER A 155 4.60 -12.92 -0.04
CA SER A 155 4.96 -11.90 -1.01
C SER A 155 3.89 -11.80 -2.08
N GLY A 156 3.74 -10.64 -2.70
CA GLY A 156 2.74 -10.46 -3.73
C GLY A 156 3.19 -9.51 -4.82
N THR A 157 2.70 -9.76 -6.02
CA THR A 157 2.97 -8.93 -7.19
C THR A 157 1.67 -8.36 -7.72
N ILE A 158 1.59 -7.03 -7.76
CA ILE A 158 0.51 -6.30 -8.41
C ILE A 158 0.89 -5.94 -9.85
N VAL A 159 -0.05 -6.06 -10.76
CA VAL A 159 0.04 -5.48 -12.10
C VAL A 159 -1.13 -4.55 -12.30
N GLY A 160 -0.84 -3.33 -12.70
CA GLY A 160 -1.82 -2.30 -13.04
C GLY A 160 -1.54 -1.70 -14.41
N VAL A 161 -2.38 -0.75 -14.80
CA VAL A 161 -2.27 -0.05 -16.09
C VAL A 161 -2.55 1.44 -15.91
N VAL A 162 -1.84 2.25 -16.67
CA VAL A 162 -2.09 3.68 -16.77
C VAL A 162 -1.96 4.12 -18.23
N GLU A 163 -2.79 5.08 -18.65
CA GLU A 163 -2.57 5.76 -19.94
C GLU A 163 -1.28 6.56 -19.88
N LYS A 164 -0.36 6.41 -20.84
CA LYS A 164 0.97 7.03 -20.86
C LYS A 164 0.94 8.53 -20.60
N SER A 165 -0.03 9.24 -21.18
CA SER A 165 -0.21 10.68 -20.98
C SER A 165 -0.75 11.05 -19.61
N LYS A 166 -1.24 10.10 -18.81
CA LYS A 166 -1.79 10.30 -17.46
C LYS A 166 -0.85 9.84 -16.34
N ILE A 167 0.34 9.35 -16.67
CA ILE A 167 1.34 8.98 -15.68
C ILE A 167 1.66 10.21 -14.81
N LEU A 168 1.50 10.07 -13.50
CA LEU A 168 1.88 11.11 -12.56
C LEU A 168 3.41 11.21 -12.49
N ASN A 169 3.93 12.36 -12.88
CA ASN A 169 5.37 12.62 -12.88
C ASN A 169 5.68 13.91 -12.13
N GLY A 170 5.87 13.78 -10.82
CA GLY A 170 6.17 14.89 -9.93
C GLY A 170 7.43 15.65 -10.32
N GLN A 171 8.47 14.94 -10.82
CA GLN A 171 9.72 15.58 -11.24
C GLN A 171 9.50 16.62 -12.36
N LYS A 172 8.44 16.47 -13.18
CA LYS A 172 8.08 17.41 -14.23
C LYS A 172 7.07 18.46 -13.80
N THR A 173 6.20 18.14 -12.82
CA THR A 173 5.02 18.95 -12.50
C THR A 173 5.12 19.72 -11.20
N ILE A 174 5.90 19.28 -10.23
CA ILE A 174 6.07 19.95 -8.93
C ILE A 174 6.82 21.26 -9.12
N ARG A 175 6.34 22.30 -8.42
CA ARG A 175 6.93 23.65 -8.43
C ARG A 175 7.13 24.15 -7.00
N ARG A 176 8.03 25.11 -6.83
CA ARG A 176 8.19 25.84 -5.57
C ARG A 176 6.87 26.49 -5.19
N GLY A 177 6.48 26.36 -3.92
CA GLY A 177 5.22 26.89 -3.38
C GLY A 177 4.06 25.90 -3.45
N ASP A 178 4.21 24.74 -4.12
CA ASP A 178 3.21 23.68 -4.02
C ASP A 178 3.08 23.20 -2.56
N VAL A 179 1.90 22.71 -2.21
CA VAL A 179 1.54 22.33 -0.83
C VAL A 179 1.49 20.82 -0.67
N VAL A 180 1.89 20.35 0.50
CA VAL A 180 1.90 18.94 0.86
C VAL A 180 0.70 18.63 1.75
N ILE A 181 -0.15 17.72 1.29
CA ILE A 181 -1.29 17.19 2.05
C ILE A 181 -0.92 15.80 2.53
N GLY A 182 -0.94 15.57 3.84
CA GLY A 182 -0.81 14.25 4.46
C GLY A 182 -2.17 13.61 4.67
N ILE A 183 -2.28 12.32 4.38
CA ILE A 183 -3.49 11.50 4.55
C ILE A 183 -3.22 10.44 5.61
N GLU A 184 -4.11 10.32 6.59
CA GLU A 184 -3.96 9.46 7.76
C GLU A 184 -3.69 8.01 7.42
N SER A 185 -2.77 7.37 8.14
CA SER A 185 -2.61 5.91 8.20
C SER A 185 -3.52 5.29 9.26
N SER A 186 -3.70 3.97 9.22
CA SER A 186 -4.40 3.22 10.29
C SER A 186 -3.52 2.93 11.52
N GLY A 187 -2.21 3.00 11.33
CA GLY A 187 -1.16 2.63 12.28
C GLY A 187 0.18 2.54 11.55
N LEU A 188 1.02 1.60 11.97
CA LEU A 188 2.36 1.39 11.37
C LEU A 188 2.29 0.92 9.90
N HIS A 189 1.14 0.42 9.46
CA HIS A 189 0.95 -0.25 8.18
C HIS A 189 1.77 -1.56 8.12
N THR A 190 2.81 -1.62 7.27
CA THR A 190 3.67 -2.80 7.11
C THR A 190 5.16 -2.49 7.35
N ASN A 191 5.49 -1.31 7.86
CA ASN A 191 6.87 -0.87 8.03
C ASN A 191 7.21 -0.49 9.47
N GLY A 192 8.50 -0.56 9.82
CA GLY A 192 9.00 -0.20 11.14
C GLY A 192 8.76 -1.27 12.23
N TYR A 193 8.25 -2.46 11.89
CA TYR A 193 7.87 -3.49 12.88
C TYR A 193 9.04 -4.07 13.66
N SER A 194 10.24 -4.15 13.10
CA SER A 194 11.43 -4.62 13.85
C SER A 194 11.73 -3.68 15.01
N LEU A 195 11.74 -2.37 14.76
CA LEU A 195 11.93 -1.36 15.81
C LEU A 195 10.71 -1.28 16.74
N GLY A 196 9.48 -1.27 16.19
CA GLY A 196 8.26 -1.24 16.99
C GLY A 196 8.17 -2.41 17.97
N ARG A 197 8.46 -3.64 17.54
CA ARG A 197 8.51 -4.82 18.40
C ARG A 197 9.58 -4.69 19.49
N LYS A 198 10.77 -4.21 19.14
CA LYS A 198 11.84 -3.94 20.10
C LYS A 198 11.38 -2.94 21.16
N ILE A 199 10.75 -1.82 20.76
CA ILE A 199 10.24 -0.81 21.69
C ILE A 199 9.18 -1.41 22.62
N PHE A 200 8.11 -1.98 22.07
CA PHE A 200 6.98 -2.42 22.87
C PHE A 200 7.26 -3.67 23.70
N PHE A 201 7.92 -4.68 23.15
CA PHE A 201 8.05 -5.98 23.80
C PHE A 201 9.38 -6.18 24.53
N GLU A 202 10.47 -5.57 24.05
CA GLU A 202 11.78 -5.72 24.69
C GLU A 202 12.09 -4.58 25.67
N GLN A 203 11.87 -3.31 25.28
CA GLN A 203 12.15 -2.15 26.14
C GLN A 203 11.03 -1.95 27.18
N LEU A 204 9.78 -1.83 26.71
CA LEU A 204 8.63 -1.57 27.58
C LEU A 204 8.08 -2.83 28.25
N LYS A 205 8.62 -4.03 27.93
CA LYS A 205 8.24 -5.33 28.50
C LYS A 205 6.73 -5.63 28.38
N LEU A 206 6.05 -5.05 27.42
CA LEU A 206 4.64 -5.31 27.16
C LEU A 206 4.46 -6.69 26.51
N LYS A 207 3.26 -7.26 26.67
CA LYS A 207 2.80 -8.44 25.92
C LYS A 207 1.84 -7.98 24.82
N PRO A 208 1.65 -8.74 23.73
CA PRO A 208 0.64 -8.38 22.71
C PRO A 208 -0.76 -8.15 23.28
N SER A 209 -1.13 -8.83 24.38
CA SER A 209 -2.39 -8.67 25.11
C SER A 209 -2.43 -7.47 26.07
N SER A 210 -1.32 -6.76 26.26
CA SER A 210 -1.26 -5.61 27.16
C SER A 210 -2.13 -4.46 26.66
N ARG A 211 -2.87 -3.82 27.58
CA ARG A 211 -3.59 -2.56 27.34
C ARG A 211 -2.71 -1.40 27.75
N VAL A 212 -2.64 -0.37 26.90
CA VAL A 212 -1.84 0.83 27.14
C VAL A 212 -2.75 2.05 27.13
N THR A 213 -2.57 2.94 28.10
CA THR A 213 -3.35 4.19 28.18
C THR A 213 -3.25 4.98 26.89
N GLY A 214 -4.40 5.41 26.36
CA GLY A 214 -4.51 6.14 25.11
C GLY A 214 -4.80 5.26 23.89
N LEU A 215 -4.67 3.92 23.97
CA LEU A 215 -5.10 2.99 22.94
C LEU A 215 -6.49 2.44 23.25
N LYS A 216 -7.29 2.16 22.22
CA LYS A 216 -8.64 1.60 22.37
C LYS A 216 -8.64 0.11 22.67
N GLY A 217 -7.65 -0.63 22.15
CA GLY A 217 -7.50 -2.07 22.29
C GLY A 217 -6.19 -2.47 22.97
N THR A 218 -5.79 -3.71 22.79
CA THR A 218 -4.46 -4.19 23.17
C THR A 218 -3.39 -3.67 22.22
N ILE A 219 -2.12 -3.72 22.64
CA ILE A 219 -1.00 -3.31 21.78
C ILE A 219 -0.90 -4.19 20.51
N GLY A 220 -1.23 -5.48 20.64
CA GLY A 220 -1.24 -6.41 19.51
C GLY A 220 -2.32 -6.05 18.50
N GLU A 221 -3.56 -5.75 18.95
CA GLU A 221 -4.64 -5.29 18.06
C GLU A 221 -4.29 -3.97 17.37
N GLU A 222 -3.67 -3.05 18.08
CA GLU A 222 -3.22 -1.78 17.51
C GLU A 222 -2.16 -1.98 16.42
N LEU A 223 -1.19 -2.86 16.67
CA LEU A 223 -0.12 -3.17 15.75
C LEU A 223 -0.57 -4.05 14.57
N LEU A 224 -1.67 -4.82 14.70
CA LEU A 224 -2.23 -5.61 13.59
C LEU A 224 -3.24 -4.85 12.74
N LYS A 225 -3.48 -3.56 13.00
CA LYS A 225 -4.35 -2.77 12.12
C LYS A 225 -3.90 -2.87 10.66
N GLU A 226 -4.89 -3.06 9.79
CA GLU A 226 -4.64 -3.25 8.37
C GLU A 226 -4.08 -2.00 7.71
N HIS A 227 -3.24 -2.20 6.74
CA HIS A 227 -2.73 -1.19 5.83
C HIS A 227 -3.88 -0.58 5.03
N VAL A 228 -4.01 0.74 5.02
CA VAL A 228 -5.08 1.43 4.29
C VAL A 228 -4.81 1.36 2.79
N SER A 229 -5.82 0.98 2.01
CA SER A 229 -5.78 1.21 0.57
C SER A 229 -6.17 2.66 0.25
N TYR A 230 -5.30 3.38 -0.43
CA TYR A 230 -5.57 4.74 -0.89
C TYR A 230 -6.08 4.79 -2.34
N TRP A 231 -6.03 3.67 -3.08
CA TRP A 231 -6.45 3.65 -4.48
C TRP A 231 -7.88 4.16 -4.72
N PRO A 232 -8.90 3.77 -3.93
CA PRO A 232 -10.26 4.28 -4.14
C PRO A 232 -10.35 5.81 -4.02
N LEU A 233 -9.55 6.41 -3.12
CA LEU A 233 -9.44 7.86 -2.96
C LEU A 233 -8.66 8.50 -4.11
N VAL A 234 -7.48 7.96 -4.45
CA VAL A 234 -6.62 8.45 -5.54
C VAL A 234 -7.38 8.45 -6.86
N LYS A 235 -8.11 7.39 -7.18
CA LYS A 235 -8.96 7.29 -8.37
C LYS A 235 -9.97 8.45 -8.46
N LYS A 236 -10.66 8.76 -7.35
CA LYS A 236 -11.62 9.87 -7.29
C LYS A 236 -10.95 11.24 -7.41
N LEU A 237 -9.77 11.39 -6.79
CA LEU A 237 -8.98 12.62 -6.89
C LEU A 237 -8.53 12.88 -8.33
N LEU A 238 -7.98 11.86 -8.99
CA LEU A 238 -7.57 11.95 -10.40
C LEU A 238 -8.76 12.28 -11.31
N ALA A 239 -9.90 11.65 -11.11
CA ALA A 239 -11.10 11.93 -11.88
C ALA A 239 -11.60 13.37 -11.70
N LYS A 240 -11.49 13.94 -10.48
CA LYS A 240 -12.00 15.29 -10.20
C LYS A 240 -11.02 16.40 -10.58
N PHE A 241 -9.73 16.23 -10.33
CA PHE A 241 -8.76 17.32 -10.37
C PHE A 241 -7.77 17.25 -11.55
N ASN A 242 -7.68 16.11 -12.26
CA ASN A 242 -6.79 15.95 -13.43
C ASN A 242 -7.53 15.93 -14.77
N VAL A 243 -8.77 16.37 -14.85
CA VAL A 243 -9.60 16.36 -16.07
C VAL A 243 -9.01 17.22 -17.21
N GLY A 244 -8.06 18.12 -16.90
CA GLY A 244 -7.46 19.06 -17.88
C GLY A 244 -6.32 18.50 -18.75
N GLN A 245 -5.78 17.31 -18.47
CA GLN A 245 -4.65 16.73 -19.24
C GLN A 245 -5.07 15.93 -20.48
N ALA A 246 -6.34 15.74 -20.75
CA ALA A 246 -6.84 14.72 -21.69
C ALA A 246 -7.73 15.25 -22.80
N SER A 247 -7.52 16.43 -23.37
CA SER A 247 -8.24 16.79 -24.58
C SER A 247 -7.40 17.52 -25.63
N SER A 248 -6.38 16.87 -26.15
CA SER A 248 -5.97 17.08 -27.52
C SER A 248 -6.85 16.19 -28.42
N LEU A 249 -8.09 16.60 -28.67
CA LEU A 249 -8.87 16.05 -29.78
C LEU A 249 -8.12 16.36 -31.08
N PRO A 250 -7.93 15.37 -31.98
CA PRO A 250 -7.09 15.53 -33.17
C PRO A 250 -7.58 16.57 -34.19
N ASN A 251 -8.76 17.15 -34.04
CA ASN A 251 -9.44 18.00 -35.06
C ASN A 251 -9.88 19.38 -34.52
N GLN A 252 -9.11 20.05 -33.65
CA GLN A 252 -9.38 21.45 -33.34
C GLN A 252 -8.38 22.40 -34.05
N PRO A 253 -8.83 23.54 -34.61
CA PRO A 253 -7.98 24.49 -35.31
C PRO A 253 -6.85 25.03 -34.42
N LEU A 254 -5.69 25.29 -35.03
CA LEU A 254 -4.44 25.74 -34.38
C LEU A 254 -4.61 27.01 -33.51
N GLU A 255 -5.55 27.89 -33.86
CA GLU A 255 -5.79 29.15 -33.15
C GLU A 255 -6.35 28.97 -31.73
N ARG A 256 -7.02 27.86 -31.41
CA ARG A 256 -7.43 27.52 -30.04
C ARG A 256 -6.34 26.87 -29.18
N LYS A 257 -5.23 26.45 -29.78
CA LYS A 257 -4.09 25.88 -29.05
C LYS A 257 -3.22 26.94 -28.37
N LEU A 258 -3.18 28.16 -28.90
CA LEU A 258 -2.34 29.25 -28.37
C LEU A 258 -2.96 30.06 -27.22
N GLY A 259 -4.24 29.87 -26.94
CA GLY A 259 -4.96 30.59 -25.87
C GLY A 259 -5.22 29.80 -24.58
N ARG A 260 -4.89 28.50 -24.53
CA ARG A 260 -4.88 27.73 -23.30
C ARG A 260 -3.42 27.45 -22.94
N LEU A 261 -2.87 28.22 -22.03
CA LEU A 261 -1.76 27.77 -21.17
C LEU A 261 -2.13 26.36 -20.73
N GLU A 262 -1.30 25.36 -21.05
CA GLU A 262 -1.45 24.02 -20.51
C GLU A 262 -1.45 24.19 -19.00
N GLY A 263 -2.66 24.16 -18.41
CA GLY A 263 -2.85 24.45 -17.00
C GLY A 263 -2.03 23.48 -16.19
N CYS A 264 -1.14 23.99 -15.37
CA CYS A 264 -0.34 23.19 -14.46
C CYS A 264 -1.28 22.26 -13.68
N PRO A 265 -1.08 20.93 -13.67
CA PRO A 265 -2.05 20.01 -13.06
C PRO A 265 -2.23 20.34 -11.58
N THR A 266 -3.45 20.21 -11.07
CA THR A 266 -3.76 20.42 -9.66
C THR A 266 -3.04 19.41 -8.78
N LEU A 267 -3.15 18.13 -9.13
CA LEU A 267 -2.42 17.04 -8.47
C LEU A 267 -1.07 16.87 -9.17
N LYS A 268 0.02 17.05 -8.44
CA LYS A 268 1.39 16.97 -8.95
C LYS A 268 1.98 15.58 -8.80
N ALA A 269 1.83 15.02 -7.61
CA ALA A 269 2.38 13.72 -7.24
C ALA A 269 1.68 13.15 -6.01
N PHE A 270 1.85 11.84 -5.83
CA PHE A 270 1.63 11.14 -4.56
C PHE A 270 2.92 10.47 -4.13
N ALA A 271 3.10 10.31 -2.82
CA ALA A 271 4.16 9.49 -2.24
C ALA A 271 3.55 8.57 -1.17
N HIS A 272 3.76 7.27 -1.32
CA HIS A 272 3.37 6.26 -0.33
C HIS A 272 4.44 6.23 0.76
N ILE A 273 4.04 6.45 2.02
CA ILE A 273 4.97 6.54 3.15
C ILE A 273 5.16 5.15 3.73
N THR A 274 6.18 4.47 3.24
CA THR A 274 6.59 3.11 3.60
C THR A 274 7.92 3.10 4.35
N GLY A 275 8.72 2.04 4.25
CA GLY A 275 10.09 2.00 4.78
C GLY A 275 10.93 3.16 4.23
N GLY A 276 11.65 3.85 5.08
CA GLY A 276 12.31 5.11 4.77
C GLY A 276 11.49 6.35 5.13
N GLY A 277 10.24 6.21 5.60
CA GLY A 277 9.40 7.29 6.10
C GLY A 277 9.22 8.45 5.12
N PHE A 278 9.14 9.66 5.65
CA PHE A 278 9.03 10.88 4.83
C PHE A 278 10.32 11.16 4.07
N VAL A 279 11.46 10.86 4.71
CA VAL A 279 12.79 11.27 4.26
C VAL A 279 13.19 10.60 2.95
N ASP A 280 12.86 9.31 2.78
CA ASP A 280 13.28 8.54 1.62
C ASP A 280 12.17 8.36 0.56
N ASN A 281 10.87 8.51 0.94
CA ASN A 281 9.78 8.30 0.00
C ASN A 281 9.38 9.56 -0.76
N ILE A 282 9.30 10.72 -0.11
CA ILE A 282 8.95 11.98 -0.79
C ILE A 282 9.97 12.37 -1.87
N PRO A 283 11.29 12.23 -1.66
CA PRO A 283 12.30 12.54 -2.69
C PRO A 283 12.14 11.80 -4.01
N ARG A 284 11.54 10.60 -4.01
CA ARG A 284 11.32 9.80 -5.23
C ARG A 284 10.51 10.54 -6.30
N VAL A 285 9.66 11.47 -5.89
CA VAL A 285 8.79 12.24 -6.79
C VAL A 285 9.26 13.68 -7.00
N LEU A 286 10.30 14.13 -6.29
CA LEU A 286 10.77 15.52 -6.35
C LEU A 286 11.74 15.79 -7.52
N PRO A 287 11.67 16.99 -8.14
CA PRO A 287 12.79 17.51 -8.92
C PRO A 287 14.02 17.72 -8.05
N LYS A 288 15.22 17.48 -8.60
CA LYS A 288 16.50 17.67 -7.87
C LYS A 288 16.76 19.10 -7.35
N SER A 289 16.02 20.09 -7.84
CA SER A 289 16.16 21.50 -7.43
C SER A 289 15.18 21.94 -6.34
N LEU A 290 14.33 21.02 -5.84
CA LEU A 290 13.28 21.33 -4.88
C LEU A 290 13.36 20.38 -3.69
N ASP A 291 13.10 20.91 -2.49
CA ASP A 291 12.91 20.15 -1.26
C ASP A 291 11.45 20.21 -0.81
N VAL A 292 11.06 19.25 0.02
CA VAL A 292 9.84 19.33 0.81
C VAL A 292 10.18 19.54 2.27
N VAL A 293 9.51 20.52 2.89
CA VAL A 293 9.58 20.77 4.34
C VAL A 293 8.25 20.36 4.96
N ILE A 294 8.30 19.36 5.82
CA ILE A 294 7.16 18.86 6.61
C ILE A 294 7.19 19.52 7.98
N LYS A 295 6.06 20.07 8.41
CA LYS A 295 5.93 20.74 9.71
C LYS A 295 5.45 19.74 10.76
N LYS A 296 6.32 19.37 11.71
CA LYS A 296 5.96 18.53 12.85
C LYS A 296 4.80 19.17 13.62
N GLY A 297 3.85 18.35 14.11
CA GLY A 297 2.68 18.85 14.83
C GLY A 297 1.57 19.43 13.97
N SER A 298 1.69 19.45 12.64
CA SER A 298 0.65 19.93 11.75
C SER A 298 -0.49 18.93 11.50
N TRP A 299 -0.44 17.74 12.09
CA TRP A 299 -1.52 16.73 12.04
C TRP A 299 -1.75 16.08 13.40
N ASP A 300 -2.94 15.49 13.58
CA ASP A 300 -3.28 14.72 14.77
C ASP A 300 -2.60 13.36 14.75
N MET A 301 -1.42 13.26 15.36
CA MET A 301 -0.67 12.02 15.43
C MET A 301 -1.45 10.94 16.17
N LEU A 302 -1.50 9.73 15.59
CA LEU A 302 -2.15 8.57 16.20
C LEU A 302 -1.50 8.20 17.54
N PRO A 303 -2.27 7.76 18.55
CA PRO A 303 -1.76 7.47 19.91
C PRO A 303 -0.57 6.52 19.94
N ILE A 304 -0.52 5.53 19.04
CA ILE A 304 0.58 4.57 18.95
C ILE A 304 1.93 5.27 18.68
N PHE A 305 1.94 6.28 17.79
CA PHE A 305 3.16 7.03 17.48
C PHE A 305 3.55 8.00 18.60
N LYS A 306 2.58 8.56 19.34
CA LYS A 306 2.88 9.36 20.54
C LYS A 306 3.58 8.51 21.61
N ILE A 307 3.18 7.24 21.76
CA ILE A 307 3.85 6.30 22.67
C ILE A 307 5.26 6.01 22.17
N ILE A 308 5.44 5.73 20.88
CA ILE A 308 6.76 5.51 20.27
C ILE A 308 7.65 6.73 20.50
N GLU A 309 7.19 7.93 20.15
CA GLU A 309 7.93 9.19 20.28
C GLU A 309 8.37 9.44 21.75
N THR A 310 7.48 9.22 22.71
CA THR A 310 7.75 9.55 24.12
C THR A 310 8.48 8.45 24.90
N LYS A 311 8.41 7.18 24.47
CA LYS A 311 8.89 6.03 25.24
C LYS A 311 10.05 5.27 24.60
N SER A 312 10.35 5.50 23.31
CA SER A 312 11.39 4.75 22.61
C SER A 312 12.81 5.20 22.95
N GLY A 313 13.00 6.47 23.26
CA GLY A 313 14.33 7.09 23.36
C GLY A 313 15.04 7.23 22.00
N VAL A 314 14.34 6.97 20.89
CA VAL A 314 14.87 7.09 19.52
C VAL A 314 14.77 8.56 19.09
N PRO A 315 15.81 9.14 18.45
CA PRO A 315 15.76 10.50 17.94
C PRO A 315 14.64 10.70 16.91
N ASP A 316 14.02 11.87 16.92
CA ASP A 316 12.93 12.21 16.01
C ASP A 316 13.28 11.98 14.54
N GLU A 317 14.48 12.36 14.11
CA GLU A 317 14.96 12.17 12.73
C GLU A 317 14.87 10.71 12.30
N GLU A 318 15.26 9.78 13.18
CA GLU A 318 15.18 8.34 12.92
C GLU A 318 13.72 7.85 12.94
N LEU A 319 12.88 8.37 13.85
CA LEU A 319 11.46 8.00 13.90
C LEU A 319 10.74 8.35 12.58
N TYR A 320 11.00 9.54 12.02
CA TYR A 320 10.41 9.99 10.74
C TYR A 320 11.03 9.32 9.51
N GLN A 321 12.13 8.61 9.67
CA GLN A 321 12.72 7.75 8.64
C GLN A 321 12.21 6.30 8.73
N VAL A 322 11.94 5.80 9.94
CA VAL A 322 11.50 4.41 10.13
C VAL A 322 9.99 4.26 10.01
N PHE A 323 9.22 5.22 10.56
CA PHE A 323 7.76 5.14 10.65
C PHE A 323 7.06 6.18 9.78
N ASN A 324 5.81 5.89 9.42
CA ASN A 324 4.93 6.83 8.74
C ASN A 324 4.37 7.94 9.67
N MET A 325 4.59 7.85 10.97
CA MET A 325 4.17 8.78 12.02
C MET A 325 2.70 9.23 11.93
N GLY A 326 1.84 8.36 11.39
CA GLY A 326 0.40 8.61 11.25
C GLY A 326 -0.03 9.12 9.87
N ILE A 327 0.89 9.30 8.93
CA ILE A 327 0.62 9.70 7.54
C ILE A 327 1.04 8.57 6.60
N GLY A 328 0.09 7.87 6.00
CA GLY A 328 0.40 6.77 5.11
C GLY A 328 0.55 7.16 3.64
N MET A 329 -0.08 8.27 3.23
CA MET A 329 0.03 8.79 1.87
C MET A 329 0.20 10.30 1.89
N VAL A 330 1.05 10.81 1.02
CA VAL A 330 1.23 12.25 0.79
C VAL A 330 0.76 12.60 -0.62
N SER A 331 0.03 13.71 -0.76
CA SER A 331 -0.29 14.34 -2.05
C SER A 331 0.36 15.70 -2.15
N ILE A 332 1.11 15.97 -3.23
CA ILE A 332 1.65 17.29 -3.53
C ILE A 332 0.73 17.95 -4.55
N VAL A 333 0.25 19.15 -4.23
CA VAL A 333 -0.81 19.84 -4.98
C VAL A 333 -0.47 21.31 -5.20
N ALA A 334 -1.03 21.90 -6.26
CA ALA A 334 -0.93 23.33 -6.50
C ALA A 334 -1.54 24.15 -5.34
N ALA A 335 -0.83 25.17 -4.85
CA ALA A 335 -1.19 25.91 -3.65
C ALA A 335 -2.61 26.49 -3.70
N GLU A 336 -3.00 27.04 -4.84
CA GLU A 336 -4.32 27.66 -5.07
C GLU A 336 -5.49 26.65 -5.02
N LYS A 337 -5.20 25.35 -5.12
CA LYS A 337 -6.18 24.25 -5.07
C LYS A 337 -6.09 23.40 -3.81
N ALA A 338 -5.12 23.64 -2.94
CA ALA A 338 -4.84 22.82 -1.77
C ALA A 338 -6.08 22.67 -0.86
N ASN A 339 -6.81 23.75 -0.60
CA ASN A 339 -8.01 23.69 0.24
C ASN A 339 -9.17 22.92 -0.42
N ASP A 340 -9.34 23.03 -1.74
CA ASP A 340 -10.37 22.27 -2.47
C ASP A 340 -10.08 20.78 -2.43
N VAL A 341 -8.80 20.39 -2.63
CA VAL A 341 -8.35 18.99 -2.55
C VAL A 341 -8.52 18.48 -1.12
N LEU A 342 -8.09 19.23 -0.12
CA LEU A 342 -8.22 18.85 1.30
C LEU A 342 -9.69 18.64 1.70
N LYS A 343 -10.58 19.56 1.35
CA LYS A 343 -12.02 19.42 1.59
C LYS A 343 -12.59 18.18 0.90
N PHE A 344 -12.15 17.90 -0.32
CA PHE A 344 -12.59 16.72 -1.05
C PHE A 344 -12.14 15.43 -0.38
N ILE A 345 -10.87 15.32 0.04
CA ILE A 345 -10.34 14.15 0.77
C ILE A 345 -11.15 13.89 2.04
N ARG A 346 -11.42 14.95 2.82
CA ARG A 346 -12.22 14.85 4.05
C ARG A 346 -13.67 14.44 3.78
N ALA A 347 -14.26 14.90 2.70
CA ALA A 347 -15.60 14.48 2.26
C ALA A 347 -15.66 13.00 1.86
N GLN A 348 -14.52 12.38 1.47
CA GLN A 348 -14.40 10.94 1.24
C GLN A 348 -14.11 10.16 2.54
N LYS A 349 -14.30 10.77 3.73
CA LYS A 349 -14.11 10.17 5.06
C LYS A 349 -12.65 9.79 5.41
N HIS A 350 -11.68 10.42 4.75
CA HIS A 350 -10.28 10.32 5.15
C HIS A 350 -9.89 11.57 5.95
N LYS A 351 -9.19 11.39 7.06
CA LYS A 351 -8.54 12.51 7.72
C LYS A 351 -7.31 12.93 6.92
N ALA A 352 -7.15 14.23 6.76
CA ALA A 352 -6.02 14.81 6.03
C ALA A 352 -5.73 16.23 6.52
N TRP A 353 -4.48 16.65 6.35
CA TRP A 353 -3.97 17.94 6.83
C TRP A 353 -2.99 18.54 5.83
N LEU A 354 -2.86 19.86 5.87
CA LEU A 354 -1.75 20.56 5.21
C LEU A 354 -0.52 20.38 6.10
N ILE A 355 0.44 19.58 5.67
CA ILE A 355 1.57 19.18 6.51
C ILE A 355 2.90 19.78 6.10
N GLY A 356 2.95 20.48 4.97
CA GLY A 356 4.21 21.05 4.49
C GLY A 356 4.09 21.76 3.16
N GLU A 357 5.24 22.16 2.66
CA GLU A 357 5.37 22.94 1.42
C GLU A 357 6.63 22.56 0.62
N VAL A 358 6.60 22.85 -0.67
CA VAL A 358 7.73 22.68 -1.59
C VAL A 358 8.56 23.96 -1.63
N VAL A 359 9.86 23.84 -1.36
CA VAL A 359 10.78 24.96 -1.32
C VAL A 359 11.96 24.73 -2.29
N LYS A 360 12.78 25.75 -2.53
CA LYS A 360 14.05 25.59 -3.25
C LYS A 360 14.98 24.64 -2.46
N GLY A 361 15.64 23.70 -3.14
CA GLY A 361 16.45 22.71 -2.44
C GLY A 361 17.31 21.86 -3.35
N LYS A 362 17.56 20.62 -2.94
CA LYS A 362 18.46 19.66 -3.60
C LYS A 362 17.81 18.27 -3.83
N GLY A 363 16.48 18.16 -3.74
CA GLY A 363 15.72 16.93 -3.91
C GLY A 363 15.51 16.16 -2.61
N ALA A 364 15.51 16.82 -1.45
CA ALA A 364 15.37 16.21 -0.15
C ALA A 364 13.99 16.46 0.47
N ALA A 365 13.60 15.63 1.44
CA ALA A 365 12.50 15.90 2.35
C ALA A 365 13.04 15.96 3.80
N ARG A 366 12.57 16.94 4.56
CA ARG A 366 12.95 17.12 5.96
C ARG A 366 11.73 17.45 6.81
N VAL A 367 11.76 16.98 8.05
CA VAL A 367 10.74 17.29 9.06
C VAL A 367 11.33 18.32 10.03
N VAL A 368 10.58 19.39 10.30
CA VAL A 368 11.02 20.53 11.14
C VAL A 368 9.95 20.85 12.19
#